data_fe994e1abc355500c546f3136725a075
#
_entry.id   fe994e1abc355500c546f3136725a075
#
_cell.length_a   1.000
_cell.length_b   1.000
_cell.length_c   1.000
_cell.angle_alpha   90.00
_cell.angle_beta   90.00
_cell.angle_gamma   90.00
#
_symmetry.space_group_name_H-M   'P 1'
#
loop_
_entity.id
_entity.type
_entity.pdbx_description
1 polymer ?
#
loop_
_entity_poly.entity_id
_entity_poly.type
_entity_poly.pdbx_seq_one_letter_code
_entity_poly.pdbx_strand_id
1 'polypeptide(L)'
;SIYDKNYLASNIAGGEGFDWFYLNDTDRANQVRTPISDGLGKPWVFRYKDLRSWWLNQHYNRPAGVESGSPTAWVPQSKPFRFTELGCPAVDRGTNQPNVFVDPKSSESLYPYFSRGNRDDAISRSYLEATYGFWNDPANNPTSAVYGQPMLDVAKCAVWTWDARPYPFFPELTEVWTDSFNWRLGHWLTGRLGAVSIGALVKALCIRAGFPPSRIDVSDLYGAVEGYAIGTIESPRTSISVLARHFGFDAVETEGNI
;
A
#
# COMPACT_ATOMS: atom_id res chain seq x y z
N SER A 1 -1.52 10.09 -9.43
CA SER A 1 -1.59 8.67 -9.86
C SER A 1 -1.82 7.78 -8.65
N ILE A 2 -2.57 6.69 -8.81
CA ILE A 2 -2.77 5.67 -7.76
C ILE A 2 -1.49 4.92 -7.39
N TYR A 3 -0.42 5.07 -8.16
CA TYR A 3 0.92 4.54 -7.86
C TYR A 3 1.87 5.58 -7.27
N ASP A 4 1.41 6.83 -7.13
CA ASP A 4 2.19 7.88 -6.49
C ASP A 4 2.27 7.61 -4.98
N LYS A 5 3.49 7.43 -4.49
CA LYS A 5 3.73 7.09 -3.08
C LYS A 5 3.28 8.19 -2.13
N ASN A 6 3.38 9.46 -2.52
CA ASN A 6 2.92 10.57 -1.69
C ASN A 6 1.38 10.58 -1.62
N TYR A 7 0.72 10.31 -2.75
CA TYR A 7 -0.73 10.14 -2.76
C TYR A 7 -1.18 8.96 -1.90
N LEU A 8 -0.54 7.80 -2.03
CA LEU A 8 -0.85 6.64 -1.19
C LEU A 8 -0.59 6.94 0.29
N ALA A 9 0.56 7.53 0.62
CA ALA A 9 0.93 7.91 1.97
C ALA A 9 -0.08 8.89 2.59
N SER A 10 -0.56 9.89 1.84
CA SER A 10 -1.54 10.86 2.31
C SER A 10 -2.91 10.24 2.67
N ASN A 11 -3.18 9.03 2.20
CA ASN A 11 -4.39 8.27 2.51
C ASN A 11 -4.24 7.27 3.66
N ILE A 12 -3.05 7.11 4.26
CA ILE A 12 -2.82 6.24 5.42
C ILE A 12 -3.45 6.86 6.68
N ALA A 13 -3.14 8.15 6.93
CA ALA A 13 -3.76 8.95 7.98
C ALA A 13 -4.47 10.15 7.33
N GLY A 14 -5.40 9.86 6.42
CA GLY A 14 -6.18 10.83 5.67
C GLY A 14 -7.24 10.16 4.79
N GLY A 15 -8.09 10.96 4.16
CA GLY A 15 -9.11 10.51 3.22
C GLY A 15 -10.28 9.76 3.85
N GLU A 16 -10.84 8.81 3.09
CA GLU A 16 -11.96 7.97 3.59
C GLU A 16 -11.55 7.18 4.83
N GLY A 17 -12.39 7.25 5.88
CA GLY A 17 -12.13 6.60 7.16
C GLY A 17 -11.19 7.35 8.10
N PHE A 18 -10.74 8.56 7.69
CA PHE A 18 -10.01 9.50 8.52
C PHE A 18 -10.69 10.87 8.53
N ASP A 19 -10.79 11.52 7.38
CA ASP A 19 -11.41 12.85 7.27
C ASP A 19 -12.92 12.77 7.05
N TRP A 20 -13.34 11.78 6.28
CA TRP A 20 -14.71 11.63 5.81
C TRP A 20 -15.07 10.17 5.52
N PHE A 21 -16.37 9.93 5.31
CA PHE A 21 -16.92 8.65 4.84
C PHE A 21 -18.07 8.89 3.87
N TYR A 22 -18.50 7.84 3.18
CA TYR A 22 -19.73 7.86 2.41
C TYR A 22 -20.88 7.27 3.20
N LEU A 23 -21.99 8.00 3.30
CA LEU A 23 -23.14 7.56 4.09
C LEU A 23 -23.82 6.32 3.48
N ASN A 24 -23.76 6.19 2.16
CA ASN A 24 -24.36 5.10 1.39
C ASN A 24 -23.69 5.00 -0.01
N ASP A 25 -24.08 3.98 -0.80
CA ASP A 25 -23.51 3.74 -2.12
C ASP A 25 -23.88 4.83 -3.15
N THR A 26 -25.01 5.49 -3.00
CA THR A 26 -25.39 6.63 -3.85
C THR A 26 -24.45 7.81 -3.64
N ASP A 27 -24.15 8.12 -2.38
CA ASP A 27 -23.17 9.16 -2.03
C ASP A 27 -21.78 8.81 -2.54
N ARG A 28 -21.40 7.54 -2.46
CA ARG A 28 -20.12 7.06 -3.02
C ARG A 28 -20.08 7.23 -4.54
N ALA A 29 -21.12 6.86 -5.25
CA ALA A 29 -21.21 7.01 -6.69
C ALA A 29 -21.12 8.48 -7.13
N ASN A 30 -21.75 9.37 -6.35
CA ASN A 30 -21.78 10.82 -6.60
C ASN A 30 -20.63 11.59 -5.94
N GLN A 31 -19.70 10.90 -5.22
CA GLN A 31 -18.59 11.50 -4.49
C GLN A 31 -19.02 12.53 -3.42
N VAL A 32 -20.19 12.33 -2.81
CA VAL A 32 -20.71 13.15 -1.72
C VAL A 32 -20.13 12.68 -0.40
N ARG A 33 -19.19 13.44 0.16
CA ARG A 33 -18.42 13.08 1.34
C ARG A 33 -19.05 13.64 2.60
N THR A 34 -19.18 12.80 3.64
CA THR A 34 -19.64 13.21 4.98
C THR A 34 -18.43 13.28 5.92
N PRO A 35 -18.15 14.44 6.54
CA PRO A 35 -17.06 14.56 7.51
C PRO A 35 -17.23 13.64 8.72
N ILE A 36 -16.13 13.04 9.19
CA ILE A 36 -16.16 12.26 10.43
C ILE A 36 -16.04 13.19 11.63
N SER A 37 -17.07 13.21 12.48
CA SER A 37 -17.10 13.92 13.74
C SER A 37 -17.79 13.09 14.82
N ASP A 38 -17.58 13.41 16.09
CA ASP A 38 -18.23 12.73 17.20
C ASP A 38 -19.09 13.66 18.08
N GLY A 39 -19.13 14.96 17.73
CA GLY A 39 -19.83 15.99 18.48
C GLY A 39 -19.17 16.38 19.82
N LEU A 40 -18.09 15.70 20.24
CA LEU A 40 -17.40 15.90 21.52
C LEU A 40 -15.92 16.29 21.36
N GLY A 41 -15.47 16.57 20.12
CA GLY A 41 -14.06 16.88 19.82
C GLY A 41 -13.13 15.67 19.87
N LYS A 42 -13.66 14.45 19.80
CA LYS A 42 -12.93 13.18 19.83
C LYS A 42 -13.18 12.34 18.56
N PRO A 43 -12.97 12.90 17.36
CA PRO A 43 -13.36 12.24 16.10
C PRO A 43 -12.61 10.91 15.87
N TRP A 44 -11.46 10.68 16.50
CA TRP A 44 -10.71 9.42 16.42
C TRP A 44 -11.50 8.20 16.85
N VAL A 45 -12.56 8.37 17.64
CA VAL A 45 -13.46 7.28 18.05
C VAL A 45 -14.13 6.62 16.85
N PHE A 46 -14.37 7.38 15.78
CA PHE A 46 -15.01 6.94 14.55
C PHE A 46 -14.03 6.87 13.34
N ARG A 47 -12.76 7.26 13.54
CA ARG A 47 -11.71 7.27 12.52
C ARG A 47 -10.88 6.01 12.63
N TYR A 48 -11.25 4.94 11.95
CA TYR A 48 -10.51 3.68 12.02
C TYR A 48 -9.05 3.76 11.49
N LYS A 49 -8.72 4.79 10.74
CA LYS A 49 -7.34 5.07 10.29
C LYS A 49 -6.55 5.97 11.26
N ASP A 50 -7.17 6.58 12.25
CA ASP A 50 -6.52 7.53 13.16
C ASP A 50 -5.86 6.80 14.34
N LEU A 51 -4.89 5.96 14.04
CA LEU A 51 -4.14 5.19 15.04
C LEU A 51 -3.44 6.10 16.04
N ARG A 52 -2.90 7.23 15.57
CA ARG A 52 -2.14 8.15 16.38
C ARG A 52 -3.00 8.82 17.46
N SER A 53 -4.13 9.40 17.09
CA SER A 53 -5.03 10.02 18.05
C SER A 53 -5.62 8.98 19.01
N TRP A 54 -5.98 7.80 18.50
CA TRP A 54 -6.43 6.70 19.35
C TRP A 54 -5.39 6.33 20.41
N TRP A 55 -4.14 6.20 20.02
CA TRP A 55 -3.05 5.80 20.91
C TRP A 55 -2.65 6.89 21.91
N LEU A 56 -2.75 8.17 21.54
CA LEU A 56 -2.37 9.30 22.37
C LEU A 56 -3.39 9.69 23.41
N ASN A 57 -4.66 9.31 23.24
CA ASN A 57 -5.76 9.83 24.03
C ASN A 57 -6.37 8.79 24.97
N GLN A 58 -7.00 9.28 26.04
CA GLN A 58 -7.83 8.51 26.94
C GLN A 58 -9.13 8.11 26.24
N HIS A 59 -9.64 6.91 26.52
CA HIS A 59 -10.89 6.40 25.96
C HIS A 59 -12.00 6.33 27.00
N TYR A 60 -13.24 6.49 26.53
CA TYR A 60 -14.43 6.45 27.34
C TYR A 60 -15.46 5.54 26.68
N ASN A 61 -16.15 4.74 27.51
CA ASN A 61 -17.28 3.96 27.01
C ASN A 61 -18.44 4.89 26.63
N ARG A 62 -19.25 4.49 25.67
CA ARG A 62 -20.41 5.26 25.19
C ARG A 62 -21.67 4.39 25.14
N PRO A 63 -22.17 3.92 26.29
CA PRO A 63 -23.40 3.14 26.32
C PRO A 63 -24.57 3.97 25.78
N ALA A 64 -25.32 3.40 24.83
CA ALA A 64 -26.40 4.07 24.10
C ALA A 64 -25.98 5.42 23.46
N GLY A 65 -24.72 5.56 23.08
CA GLY A 65 -24.19 6.79 22.45
C GLY A 65 -23.79 7.90 23.41
N VAL A 66 -23.97 7.71 24.73
CA VAL A 66 -23.63 8.71 25.75
C VAL A 66 -22.26 8.38 26.36
N GLU A 67 -21.34 9.35 26.33
CA GLU A 67 -20.03 9.17 26.93
C GLU A 67 -20.10 9.05 28.44
N SER A 68 -19.47 8.01 29.00
CA SER A 68 -19.38 7.82 30.45
C SER A 68 -18.45 8.84 31.10
N GLY A 69 -18.76 9.23 32.36
CA GLY A 69 -17.96 10.22 33.10
C GLY A 69 -16.59 9.71 33.55
N SER A 70 -16.30 8.40 33.39
CA SER A 70 -15.04 7.79 33.79
C SER A 70 -14.32 7.16 32.58
N PRO A 71 -12.98 7.31 32.49
CA PRO A 71 -12.22 6.70 31.42
C PRO A 71 -12.19 5.17 31.53
N THR A 72 -11.88 4.51 30.40
CA THR A 72 -11.57 3.07 30.37
C THR A 72 -10.21 2.79 31.04
N ALA A 73 -9.86 1.53 31.19
CA ALA A 73 -8.56 1.11 31.71
C ALA A 73 -7.38 1.37 30.72
N TRP A 74 -7.64 1.89 29.51
CA TRP A 74 -6.59 2.25 28.59
C TRP A 74 -5.73 3.39 29.13
N VAL A 75 -4.42 3.16 29.17
CA VAL A 75 -3.43 4.20 29.48
C VAL A 75 -2.79 4.66 28.18
N PRO A 76 -2.91 5.94 27.80
CA PRO A 76 -2.31 6.47 26.58
C PRO A 76 -0.83 6.11 26.47
N GLN A 77 -0.40 5.75 25.27
CA GLN A 77 0.98 5.41 24.93
C GLN A 77 1.57 4.19 25.68
N SER A 78 0.75 3.38 26.37
CA SER A 78 1.27 2.30 27.22
C SER A 78 1.73 1.06 26.46
N LYS A 79 1.33 0.88 25.21
CA LYS A 79 1.64 -0.30 24.38
C LYS A 79 1.90 0.07 22.94
N PRO A 80 2.85 -0.62 22.26
CA PRO A 80 3.04 -0.44 20.84
C PRO A 80 1.93 -1.14 20.04
N PHE A 81 1.68 -0.62 18.83
CA PHE A 81 0.89 -1.30 17.81
C PHE A 81 1.76 -2.20 16.94
N ARG A 82 1.13 -3.19 16.34
CA ARG A 82 1.68 -4.04 15.28
C ARG A 82 0.57 -4.37 14.31
N PHE A 83 0.85 -4.27 13.03
CA PHE A 83 -0.02 -4.85 12.02
C PHE A 83 0.29 -6.35 11.92
N THR A 84 -0.68 -7.17 12.27
CA THR A 84 -0.58 -8.63 12.14
C THR A 84 -0.87 -9.08 10.72
N GLU A 85 -1.55 -8.24 9.95
CA GLU A 85 -1.85 -8.42 8.54
C GLU A 85 -1.75 -7.06 7.84
N LEU A 86 -0.91 -6.96 6.82
CA LEU A 86 -0.68 -5.74 6.06
C LEU A 86 -0.52 -6.09 4.59
N GLY A 87 -1.40 -5.60 3.73
CA GLY A 87 -1.34 -5.84 2.30
C GLY A 87 -2.55 -5.28 1.58
N CYS A 88 -2.56 -5.42 0.27
CA CYS A 88 -3.73 -5.17 -0.55
C CYS A 88 -3.81 -6.19 -1.69
N PRO A 89 -4.99 -6.43 -2.26
CA PRO A 89 -5.14 -7.37 -3.37
C PRO A 89 -4.40 -6.84 -4.61
N ALA A 90 -3.84 -7.77 -5.39
CA ALA A 90 -3.13 -7.46 -6.64
C ALA A 90 -4.10 -7.21 -7.80
N VAL A 91 -5.00 -6.28 -7.63
CA VAL A 91 -6.04 -5.89 -8.58
C VAL A 91 -6.03 -4.37 -8.77
N ASP A 92 -6.44 -3.90 -9.93
CA ASP A 92 -6.53 -2.47 -10.19
C ASP A 92 -7.31 -1.76 -9.08
N ARG A 93 -6.75 -0.66 -8.56
CA ARG A 93 -7.30 0.07 -7.41
C ARG A 93 -7.42 -0.74 -6.11
N GLY A 94 -6.61 -1.78 -5.94
CA GLY A 94 -6.57 -2.62 -4.73
C GLY A 94 -6.40 -1.81 -3.45
N THR A 95 -5.75 -0.66 -3.51
CA THR A 95 -5.54 0.25 -2.39
C THR A 95 -6.79 0.99 -1.92
N ASN A 96 -7.89 1.00 -2.69
CA ASN A 96 -9.14 1.63 -2.28
C ASN A 96 -9.81 0.89 -1.11
N GLN A 97 -9.67 -0.45 -1.09
CA GLN A 97 -10.11 -1.31 0.01
C GLN A 97 -9.08 -2.43 0.17
N PRO A 98 -7.99 -2.18 0.93
CA PRO A 98 -6.88 -3.14 1.06
C PRO A 98 -7.27 -4.47 1.68
N ASN A 99 -8.35 -4.50 2.47
CA ASN A 99 -8.89 -5.70 3.13
C ASN A 99 -9.89 -6.49 2.28
N VAL A 100 -10.27 -5.99 1.11
CA VAL A 100 -11.21 -6.68 0.19
C VAL A 100 -10.41 -7.58 -0.74
N PHE A 101 -10.91 -8.77 -0.98
CA PHE A 101 -10.26 -9.75 -1.87
C PHE A 101 -11.30 -10.54 -2.67
N VAL A 102 -10.84 -11.10 -3.76
CA VAL A 102 -11.66 -11.97 -4.62
C VAL A 102 -11.34 -13.41 -4.24
N ASP A 103 -12.31 -14.09 -3.66
CA ASP A 103 -12.30 -15.54 -3.42
C ASP A 103 -13.66 -16.13 -3.79
N PRO A 104 -13.76 -16.83 -4.94
CA PRO A 104 -15.04 -17.41 -5.38
C PRO A 104 -15.68 -18.39 -4.40
N LYS A 105 -14.94 -18.85 -3.40
CA LYS A 105 -15.44 -19.75 -2.34
C LYS A 105 -15.91 -19.01 -1.10
N SER A 106 -15.69 -17.69 -1.02
CA SER A 106 -16.10 -16.85 0.09
C SER A 106 -17.38 -16.08 -0.22
N SER A 107 -18.29 -16.02 0.74
CA SER A 107 -19.47 -15.15 0.65
C SER A 107 -19.11 -13.65 0.70
N GLU A 108 -17.89 -13.31 1.12
CA GLU A 108 -17.37 -11.95 1.19
C GLU A 108 -16.52 -11.57 -0.03
N SER A 109 -16.52 -12.41 -1.08
CA SER A 109 -15.76 -12.17 -2.31
C SER A 109 -16.25 -10.93 -3.03
N LEU A 110 -15.41 -9.90 -3.10
CA LEU A 110 -15.71 -8.62 -3.76
C LEU A 110 -14.46 -8.06 -4.44
N TYR A 111 -14.67 -7.15 -5.37
CA TYR A 111 -13.61 -6.26 -5.86
C TYR A 111 -13.56 -4.99 -5.00
N PRO A 112 -12.36 -4.42 -4.77
CA PRO A 112 -12.24 -3.09 -4.20
C PRO A 112 -13.05 -2.06 -4.98
N TYR A 113 -13.52 -1.01 -4.32
CA TYR A 113 -14.31 0.03 -4.98
C TYR A 113 -13.63 0.58 -6.22
N PHE A 114 -14.42 0.71 -7.29
CA PHE A 114 -14.03 1.19 -8.62
C PHE A 114 -13.02 0.29 -9.37
N SER A 115 -12.66 -0.88 -8.83
CA SER A 115 -11.89 -1.87 -9.56
C SER A 115 -12.71 -2.48 -10.70
N ARG A 116 -12.02 -2.83 -11.78
CA ARG A 116 -12.57 -3.58 -12.92
C ARG A 116 -12.17 -5.05 -12.90
N GLY A 117 -11.45 -5.49 -11.86
CA GLY A 117 -10.96 -6.85 -11.72
C GLY A 117 -9.73 -7.17 -12.57
N ASN A 118 -9.00 -6.15 -13.04
CA ASN A 118 -7.76 -6.37 -13.77
C ASN A 118 -6.62 -6.66 -12.80
N ARG A 119 -5.76 -7.63 -13.12
CA ARG A 119 -4.55 -7.93 -12.35
C ARG A 119 -3.62 -6.71 -12.33
N ASP A 120 -3.08 -6.41 -11.14
CA ASP A 120 -2.17 -5.31 -10.92
C ASP A 120 -1.17 -5.63 -9.80
N ASP A 121 -0.06 -6.26 -10.15
CA ASP A 121 0.97 -6.63 -9.19
C ASP A 121 1.75 -5.42 -8.68
N ALA A 122 1.83 -4.34 -9.48
CA ALA A 122 2.55 -3.13 -9.10
C ALA A 122 1.85 -2.36 -7.96
N ILE A 123 0.51 -2.44 -7.87
CA ILE A 123 -0.24 -1.75 -6.81
C ILE A 123 0.09 -2.33 -5.42
N SER A 124 0.25 -3.65 -5.30
CA SER A 124 0.62 -4.30 -4.03
C SER A 124 1.98 -3.83 -3.54
N ARG A 125 2.96 -3.72 -4.43
CA ARG A 125 4.28 -3.17 -4.10
C ARG A 125 4.20 -1.70 -3.71
N SER A 126 3.50 -0.88 -4.49
CA SER A 126 3.35 0.56 -4.22
C SER A 126 2.68 0.81 -2.88
N TYR A 127 1.67 0.00 -2.53
CA TYR A 127 1.00 0.04 -1.24
C TYR A 127 1.97 -0.22 -0.08
N LEU A 128 2.76 -1.30 -0.17
CA LEU A 128 3.72 -1.66 0.87
C LEU A 128 4.81 -0.59 1.01
N GLU A 129 5.39 -0.13 -0.09
CA GLU A 129 6.41 0.90 -0.07
C GLU A 129 5.91 2.22 0.53
N ALA A 130 4.68 2.63 0.20
CA ALA A 130 4.06 3.82 0.78
C ALA A 130 3.78 3.64 2.27
N THR A 131 3.25 2.49 2.68
CA THR A 131 2.90 2.20 4.07
C THR A 131 4.14 2.11 4.96
N TYR A 132 5.16 1.37 4.54
CA TYR A 132 6.43 1.29 5.28
C TYR A 132 7.15 2.64 5.31
N GLY A 133 7.16 3.39 4.20
CA GLY A 133 7.74 4.74 4.14
C GLY A 133 7.06 5.69 5.11
N PHE A 134 5.72 5.69 5.16
CA PHE A 134 4.94 6.52 6.06
C PHE A 134 5.22 6.22 7.54
N TRP A 135 5.20 4.95 7.93
CA TRP A 135 5.37 4.56 9.34
C TRP A 135 6.83 4.51 9.81
N ASN A 136 7.81 4.49 8.90
CA ASN A 136 9.22 4.65 9.24
C ASN A 136 9.59 6.13 9.49
N ASP A 137 8.75 7.07 9.09
CA ASP A 137 8.95 8.49 9.39
C ASP A 137 8.55 8.78 10.85
N PRO A 138 9.48 9.25 11.70
CA PRO A 138 9.19 9.62 13.10
C PRO A 138 8.11 10.68 13.25
N ALA A 139 7.88 11.53 12.24
CA ALA A 139 6.80 12.51 12.24
C ALA A 139 5.41 11.86 12.28
N ASN A 140 5.28 10.66 11.69
CA ASN A 140 4.04 9.89 11.65
C ASN A 140 3.97 8.85 12.76
N ASN A 141 5.12 8.35 13.23
CA ASN A 141 5.25 7.25 14.19
C ASN A 141 5.99 7.74 15.46
N PRO A 142 5.30 8.46 16.34
CA PRO A 142 5.91 9.11 17.50
C PRO A 142 6.43 8.07 18.52
N THR A 143 7.46 8.47 19.25
CA THR A 143 8.02 7.70 20.37
C THR A 143 7.14 7.83 21.61
N SER A 144 6.86 6.71 22.27
CA SER A 144 6.12 6.66 23.53
C SER A 144 6.91 7.33 24.67
N ALA A 145 6.23 8.19 25.41
CA ALA A 145 6.75 8.74 26.66
C ALA A 145 6.77 7.68 27.80
N VAL A 146 6.06 6.56 27.65
CA VAL A 146 5.94 5.53 28.68
C VAL A 146 6.99 4.43 28.54
N TYR A 147 7.22 3.90 27.30
CA TYR A 147 8.15 2.78 27.07
C TYR A 147 9.32 3.13 26.16
N GLY A 148 9.42 4.37 25.68
CA GLY A 148 10.59 4.88 24.95
C GLY A 148 10.83 4.29 23.54
N GLN A 149 9.82 3.64 22.94
CA GLN A 149 9.91 3.08 21.59
C GLN A 149 8.77 3.65 20.72
N PRO A 150 8.84 3.51 19.39
CA PRO A 150 7.80 4.00 18.48
C PRO A 150 6.42 3.42 18.79
N MET A 151 5.37 4.19 18.47
CA MET A 151 3.97 3.78 18.56
C MET A 151 3.68 2.51 17.78
N LEU A 152 4.11 2.45 16.53
CA LEU A 152 4.03 1.27 15.68
C LEU A 152 5.41 0.61 15.59
N ASP A 153 5.50 -0.66 15.99
CA ASP A 153 6.70 -1.50 15.83
C ASP A 153 6.75 -2.02 14.39
N VAL A 154 7.25 -1.18 13.48
CA VAL A 154 7.27 -1.45 12.05
C VAL A 154 8.03 -2.74 11.70
N ALA A 155 9.12 -3.03 12.45
CA ALA A 155 9.93 -4.23 12.21
C ALA A 155 9.20 -5.54 12.54
N LYS A 156 8.08 -5.46 13.29
CA LYS A 156 7.27 -6.61 13.67
C LYS A 156 5.89 -6.63 13.01
N CYS A 157 5.69 -5.78 12.00
CA CYS A 157 4.51 -5.87 11.16
C CYS A 157 4.62 -7.06 10.22
N ALA A 158 3.57 -7.85 10.11
CA ALA A 158 3.48 -9.00 9.21
C ALA A 158 2.72 -8.63 7.94
N VAL A 159 3.31 -8.97 6.80
CA VAL A 159 2.66 -8.73 5.50
C VAL A 159 1.74 -9.90 5.17
N TRP A 160 0.54 -9.59 4.73
CA TRP A 160 -0.42 -10.55 4.20
C TRP A 160 -0.39 -10.51 2.66
N THR A 161 0.14 -11.58 1.95
CA THR A 161 0.68 -12.76 2.62
C THR A 161 1.80 -13.37 1.80
N TRP A 162 2.76 -13.95 2.49
CA TRP A 162 3.77 -14.81 1.87
C TRP A 162 3.29 -16.26 1.95
N ASP A 163 3.23 -16.93 0.79
CA ASP A 163 2.90 -18.34 0.72
C ASP A 163 4.19 -19.18 0.62
N ALA A 164 4.32 -20.19 1.47
CA ALA A 164 5.49 -21.08 1.49
C ALA A 164 5.50 -22.09 0.34
N ARG A 165 4.39 -22.23 -0.39
CA ARG A 165 4.33 -23.09 -1.58
C ARG A 165 5.29 -22.56 -2.65
N PRO A 166 6.05 -23.44 -3.34
CA PRO A 166 7.13 -23.02 -4.23
C PRO A 166 6.59 -22.40 -5.53
N TYR A 167 6.87 -21.14 -5.77
CA TYR A 167 6.62 -20.49 -7.05
C TYR A 167 7.65 -20.98 -8.10
N PRO A 168 7.28 -21.24 -9.39
CA PRO A 168 5.94 -21.05 -9.98
C PRO A 168 5.01 -22.25 -9.85
N PHE A 169 5.42 -23.37 -9.25
CA PHE A 169 4.57 -24.55 -9.09
C PHE A 169 3.24 -24.18 -8.41
N PHE A 170 3.27 -23.45 -7.33
CA PHE A 170 2.13 -22.65 -6.92
C PHE A 170 2.26 -21.25 -7.57
N PRO A 171 1.25 -20.75 -8.29
CA PRO A 171 -0.13 -21.24 -8.46
C PRO A 171 -0.37 -22.11 -9.71
N GLU A 172 0.65 -22.55 -10.47
CA GLU A 172 0.46 -23.16 -11.78
C GLU A 172 -0.10 -24.59 -11.73
N LEU A 173 0.20 -25.36 -10.68
CA LEU A 173 -0.34 -26.71 -10.51
C LEU A 173 -1.77 -26.69 -9.94
N THR A 174 -2.74 -26.33 -10.77
CA THR A 174 -4.14 -26.15 -10.37
C THR A 174 -4.83 -27.46 -9.97
N GLU A 175 -4.33 -28.59 -10.42
CA GLU A 175 -4.78 -29.93 -10.02
C GLU A 175 -4.33 -30.31 -8.59
N VAL A 176 -3.31 -29.66 -8.07
CA VAL A 176 -2.81 -29.87 -6.71
C VAL A 176 -3.44 -28.88 -5.73
N TRP A 177 -3.54 -27.61 -6.12
CA TRP A 177 -4.03 -26.54 -5.25
C TRP A 177 -5.31 -25.90 -5.77
N THR A 178 -6.41 -26.17 -5.11
CA THR A 178 -7.75 -25.71 -5.52
C THR A 178 -7.96 -24.20 -5.35
N ASP A 179 -7.06 -23.51 -4.61
CA ASP A 179 -7.06 -22.06 -4.38
C ASP A 179 -6.11 -21.29 -5.32
N SER A 180 -5.47 -21.95 -6.27
CA SER A 180 -4.53 -21.36 -7.21
C SER A 180 -5.07 -20.12 -7.94
N PHE A 181 -6.36 -20.13 -8.28
CA PHE A 181 -7.00 -18.99 -8.97
C PHE A 181 -7.04 -17.71 -8.14
N ASN A 182 -7.11 -17.86 -6.82
CA ASN A 182 -7.20 -16.71 -5.91
C ASN A 182 -5.88 -15.91 -5.91
N TRP A 183 -4.76 -16.59 -6.19
CA TRP A 183 -3.45 -15.94 -6.29
C TRP A 183 -3.45 -14.78 -7.28
N ARG A 184 -4.12 -14.94 -8.41
CA ARG A 184 -4.05 -13.96 -9.52
C ARG A 184 -4.42 -12.54 -9.09
N LEU A 185 -5.46 -12.38 -8.28
CA LEU A 185 -6.03 -11.09 -7.86
C LEU A 185 -5.95 -10.87 -6.34
N GLY A 186 -5.43 -11.85 -5.60
CA GLY A 186 -5.40 -11.83 -4.15
C GLY A 186 -4.19 -11.10 -3.57
N HIS A 187 -3.95 -11.35 -2.29
CA HIS A 187 -2.92 -10.68 -1.49
C HIS A 187 -1.56 -11.36 -1.52
N TRP A 188 -1.38 -12.47 -2.23
CA TRP A 188 -0.12 -13.19 -2.25
C TRP A 188 1.02 -12.37 -2.82
N LEU A 189 2.14 -12.34 -2.12
CA LEU A 189 3.37 -11.69 -2.57
C LEU A 189 4.29 -12.62 -3.35
N THR A 190 4.12 -13.94 -3.16
CA THR A 190 4.90 -14.97 -3.85
C THR A 190 4.77 -14.79 -5.36
N GLY A 191 5.90 -14.59 -6.03
CA GLY A 191 5.94 -14.32 -7.47
C GLY A 191 5.63 -12.88 -7.89
N ARG A 192 5.34 -11.96 -6.94
CA ARG A 192 4.99 -10.55 -7.24
C ARG A 192 6.03 -9.52 -6.82
N LEU A 193 6.91 -9.86 -5.89
CA LEU A 193 7.91 -8.91 -5.36
C LEU A 193 8.90 -8.42 -6.44
N GLY A 194 8.96 -9.09 -7.58
CA GLY A 194 9.73 -8.65 -8.75
C GLY A 194 9.10 -7.50 -9.53
N ALA A 195 7.77 -7.30 -9.43
CA ALA A 195 7.10 -6.23 -10.17
C ALA A 195 7.60 -4.86 -9.71
N VAL A 196 8.09 -4.07 -10.66
CA VAL A 196 8.61 -2.72 -10.42
C VAL A 196 8.05 -1.75 -11.44
N SER A 197 7.98 -0.45 -11.08
CA SER A 197 7.67 0.58 -12.07
C SER A 197 8.79 0.65 -13.12
N ILE A 198 8.44 0.95 -14.36
CA ILE A 198 9.42 1.15 -15.44
C ILE A 198 10.43 2.23 -15.05
N GLY A 199 10.00 3.30 -14.37
CA GLY A 199 10.89 4.34 -13.87
C GLY A 199 11.91 3.80 -12.87
N ALA A 200 11.51 2.94 -11.92
CA ALA A 200 12.45 2.33 -10.98
C ALA A 200 13.47 1.43 -11.68
N LEU A 201 13.04 0.65 -12.68
CA LEU A 201 13.94 -0.21 -13.46
C LEU A 201 14.93 0.62 -14.28
N VAL A 202 14.47 1.61 -15.02
CA VAL A 202 15.34 2.50 -15.83
C VAL A 202 16.35 3.22 -14.94
N LYS A 203 15.89 3.77 -13.80
CA LYS A 203 16.78 4.41 -12.82
C LYS A 203 17.85 3.46 -12.30
N ALA A 204 17.49 2.22 -11.99
CA ALA A 204 18.44 1.20 -11.53
C ALA A 204 19.48 0.86 -12.62
N LEU A 205 19.05 0.77 -13.88
CA LEU A 205 19.97 0.53 -15.01
C LEU A 205 20.95 1.68 -15.20
N CYS A 206 20.49 2.93 -15.13
CA CYS A 206 21.35 4.12 -15.22
C CYS A 206 22.35 4.19 -14.05
N ILE A 207 21.91 3.90 -12.81
CA ILE A 207 22.82 3.87 -11.64
C ILE A 207 23.89 2.79 -11.82
N ARG A 208 23.52 1.61 -12.29
CA ARG A 208 24.49 0.54 -12.60
C ARG A 208 25.46 0.93 -13.71
N ALA A 209 25.09 1.84 -14.59
CA ALA A 209 25.93 2.43 -15.62
C ALA A 209 26.88 3.51 -15.09
N GLY A 210 26.78 3.88 -13.82
CA GLY A 210 27.61 4.91 -13.19
C GLY A 210 27.00 6.31 -13.17
N PHE A 211 25.73 6.48 -13.57
CA PHE A 211 25.06 7.78 -13.46
C PHE A 211 24.71 8.08 -12.00
N PRO A 212 24.98 9.31 -11.53
CA PRO A 212 24.56 9.73 -10.20
C PRO A 212 23.01 9.73 -10.08
N PRO A 213 22.44 9.18 -9.01
CA PRO A 213 20.97 9.12 -8.82
C PRO A 213 20.26 10.47 -8.92
N SER A 214 20.96 11.56 -8.55
CA SER A 214 20.44 12.95 -8.60
C SER A 214 20.31 13.53 -10.01
N ARG A 215 20.90 12.85 -11.00
CA ARG A 215 20.88 13.27 -12.41
C ARG A 215 19.98 12.40 -13.28
N ILE A 216 19.16 11.57 -12.67
CA ILE A 216 18.26 10.65 -13.37
C ILE A 216 16.82 11.04 -13.03
N ASP A 217 16.11 11.59 -14.00
CA ASP A 217 14.69 11.90 -13.89
C ASP A 217 13.88 10.84 -14.65
N VAL A 218 12.99 10.16 -13.93
CA VAL A 218 12.09 9.13 -14.44
C VAL A 218 10.63 9.43 -14.10
N SER A 219 10.33 10.68 -13.76
CA SER A 219 9.01 11.10 -13.28
C SER A 219 7.90 10.91 -14.31
N ASP A 220 8.24 10.99 -15.59
CA ASP A 220 7.30 10.85 -16.70
C ASP A 220 7.21 9.41 -17.26
N LEU A 221 7.87 8.44 -16.62
CA LEU A 221 7.79 7.04 -17.03
C LEU A 221 6.62 6.33 -16.38
N TYR A 222 5.71 5.82 -17.19
CA TYR A 222 4.51 5.10 -16.75
C TYR A 222 4.52 3.65 -17.22
N GLY A 223 4.21 2.74 -16.35
CA GLY A 223 4.14 1.31 -16.60
C GLY A 223 4.78 0.48 -15.51
N ALA A 224 4.60 -0.83 -15.59
CA ALA A 224 5.19 -1.80 -14.67
C ALA A 224 5.81 -2.96 -15.43
N VAL A 225 6.85 -3.54 -14.84
CA VAL A 225 7.58 -4.69 -15.36
C VAL A 225 7.52 -5.79 -14.32
N GLU A 226 7.03 -6.96 -14.69
CA GLU A 226 6.94 -8.12 -13.79
C GLU A 226 8.31 -8.76 -13.53
N GLY A 227 9.23 -8.63 -14.50
CA GLY A 227 10.60 -9.10 -14.37
C GLY A 227 11.44 -8.59 -15.54
N TYR A 228 12.72 -8.43 -15.31
CA TYR A 228 13.71 -8.05 -16.33
C TYR A 228 15.02 -8.81 -16.11
N ALA A 229 15.46 -9.53 -17.13
CA ALA A 229 16.69 -10.29 -17.07
C ALA A 229 17.70 -9.76 -18.09
N ILE A 230 18.94 -9.55 -17.65
CA ILE A 230 20.09 -9.25 -18.51
C ILE A 230 20.88 -10.55 -18.61
N GLY A 231 20.69 -11.26 -19.72
CA GLY A 231 21.30 -12.58 -19.94
C GLY A 231 22.72 -12.54 -20.52
N THR A 232 23.17 -11.37 -20.99
CA THR A 232 24.48 -11.18 -21.60
C THR A 232 25.12 -9.88 -21.12
N ILE A 233 26.42 -9.76 -21.26
CA ILE A 233 27.11 -8.48 -21.02
C ILE A 233 26.74 -7.52 -22.16
N GLU A 234 25.99 -6.48 -21.83
CA GLU A 234 25.53 -5.47 -22.78
C GLU A 234 25.65 -4.06 -22.20
N SER A 235 25.58 -3.04 -23.08
CA SER A 235 25.54 -1.66 -22.61
C SER A 235 24.20 -1.34 -21.98
N PRO A 236 24.15 -0.48 -20.95
CA PRO A 236 22.88 0.00 -20.38
C PRO A 236 21.95 0.62 -21.42
N ARG A 237 22.53 1.27 -22.44
CA ARG A 237 21.76 1.80 -23.56
C ARG A 237 20.99 0.71 -24.30
N THR A 238 21.59 -0.47 -24.50
CA THR A 238 20.93 -1.62 -25.14
C THR A 238 19.70 -2.05 -24.34
N SER A 239 19.88 -2.25 -23.03
CA SER A 239 18.79 -2.62 -22.13
C SER A 239 17.67 -1.57 -22.12
N ILE A 240 18.02 -0.28 -22.00
CA ILE A 240 17.05 0.82 -21.98
C ILE A 240 16.33 0.95 -23.32
N SER A 241 17.02 0.75 -24.46
CA SER A 241 16.40 0.84 -25.79
C SER A 241 15.31 -0.21 -26.03
N VAL A 242 15.44 -1.40 -25.43
CA VAL A 242 14.38 -2.43 -25.47
C VAL A 242 13.15 -1.95 -24.71
N LEU A 243 13.35 -1.41 -23.51
CA LEU A 243 12.28 -0.87 -22.67
C LEU A 243 11.62 0.34 -23.32
N ALA A 244 12.43 1.26 -23.89
CA ALA A 244 11.95 2.44 -24.58
C ALA A 244 10.99 2.11 -25.74
N ARG A 245 11.33 1.11 -26.53
CA ARG A 245 10.46 0.64 -27.63
C ARG A 245 9.18 -0.01 -27.13
N HIS A 246 9.24 -0.72 -26.00
CA HIS A 246 8.08 -1.42 -25.44
C HIS A 246 7.10 -0.46 -24.73
N PHE A 247 7.65 0.51 -24.02
CA PHE A 247 6.86 1.45 -23.19
C PHE A 247 6.66 2.82 -23.83
N GLY A 248 7.22 3.06 -25.02
CA GLY A 248 6.98 4.29 -25.79
C GLY A 248 7.64 5.54 -25.22
N PHE A 249 8.87 5.45 -24.72
CA PHE A 249 9.62 6.60 -24.23
C PHE A 249 11.00 6.74 -24.92
N ASP A 250 11.61 7.89 -24.76
CA ASP A 250 13.00 8.16 -25.17
C ASP A 250 13.81 8.68 -23.99
N ALA A 251 15.11 8.36 -24.00
CA ALA A 251 16.06 8.93 -23.05
C ALA A 251 16.72 10.18 -23.68
N VAL A 252 16.55 11.31 -23.03
CA VAL A 252 17.08 12.61 -23.48
C VAL A 252 18.10 13.10 -22.48
N GLU A 253 19.31 13.35 -22.93
CA GLU A 253 20.35 13.99 -22.12
C GLU A 253 20.24 15.51 -22.28
N THR A 254 20.12 16.21 -21.15
CA THR A 254 20.10 17.66 -21.11
C THR A 254 20.84 18.15 -19.88
N GLU A 255 21.81 19.05 -20.08
CA GLU A 255 22.62 19.66 -19.00
C GLU A 255 23.25 18.61 -18.06
N GLY A 256 23.62 17.44 -18.60
CA GLY A 256 24.22 16.34 -17.83
C GLY A 256 23.22 15.55 -16.96
N ASN A 257 21.94 15.74 -17.19
CA ASN A 257 20.85 14.92 -16.63
C ASN A 257 20.26 14.01 -17.71
N ILE A 258 19.67 12.91 -17.34
CA ILE A 258 18.99 11.96 -18.22
C ILE A 258 17.62 11.61 -17.66
#